data_541f1b24621e5d455880db1711e89f81
#
_entry.id   541f1b24621e5d455880db1711e89f81
#
_cell.length_a   1.000
_cell.length_b   1.000
_cell.length_c   1.000
_cell.angle_alpha   90.00
_cell.angle_beta   90.00
_cell.angle_gamma   90.00
#
_symmetry.space_group_name_H-M   'P 1'
#
loop_
_entity.id
_entity.type
_entity.pdbx_description
1 polymer ?
#
loop_
_entity_poly.entity_id
_entity_poly.type
_entity_poly.pdbx_seq_one_letter_code
_entity_poly.pdbx_strand_id
1 'polypeptide(L)'
;MKEMCSLCCQTGEGIGDTDFGYTLSLISGKYKLVIMYWLANHKEVMRYSEIKRCMGNISHKTLSATLKEMEADRLIVRKEYPQIPPKVEYSLSERGKSLVPVLVAMCKWGGEHRDCILYTSLSPRD
;
A
#
# COMPACT_ATOMS: atom_id res chain seq x y z
N MET A 1 -8.18 12.03 -19.80
CA MET A 1 -8.53 11.04 -19.52
C MET A 1 -8.65 10.02 -20.44
N LYS A 2 -9.15 10.17 -21.61
CA LYS A 2 -9.23 9.14 -22.44
C LYS A 2 -7.99 8.56 -22.81
N GLU A 3 -6.94 9.25 -22.86
CA GLU A 3 -5.74 8.67 -23.31
C GLU A 3 -5.12 7.86 -22.27
N MET A 4 -5.57 7.93 -21.07
CA MET A 4 -4.94 7.28 -20.05
C MET A 4 -4.95 5.82 -20.15
N CYS A 5 -5.90 5.21 -20.63
CA CYS A 5 -5.99 3.83 -20.57
C CYS A 5 -6.54 3.24 -21.80
N SER A 6 -6.01 3.65 -22.90
CA SER A 6 -6.53 3.19 -24.15
C SER A 6 -6.45 1.69 -24.29
N LEU A 7 -5.40 1.07 -23.77
CA LEU A 7 -5.32 -0.35 -23.89
C LEU A 7 -6.30 -1.05 -22.99
N CYS A 8 -6.45 -0.59 -21.79
CA CYS A 8 -7.35 -1.20 -20.86
C CYS A 8 -8.77 -1.14 -21.33
N CYS A 9 -9.14 -0.04 -21.92
CA CYS A 9 -10.50 0.17 -22.29
C CYS A 9 -10.96 -0.66 -23.47
N GLN A 10 -10.05 -1.35 -24.08
CA GLN A 10 -10.41 -2.11 -25.24
C GLN A 10 -10.83 -3.52 -24.95
N THR A 11 -10.65 -3.99 -23.76
CA THR A 11 -10.93 -5.39 -23.49
C THR A 11 -12.39 -5.70 -23.55
N GLY A 12 -13.21 -4.80 -23.13
CA GLY A 12 -14.62 -5.07 -23.15
C GLY A 12 -15.07 -6.04 -22.08
N GLU A 13 -14.18 -6.49 -21.24
CA GLU A 13 -14.53 -7.41 -20.20
C GLU A 13 -14.75 -6.65 -18.92
N GLY A 14 -14.90 -7.27 -17.83
CA GLY A 14 -15.06 -6.60 -16.56
C GLY A 14 -13.81 -5.84 -16.19
N ILE A 15 -13.93 -4.98 -15.20
CA ILE A 15 -12.80 -4.15 -14.75
C ILE A 15 -11.62 -5.01 -14.35
N GLY A 16 -11.84 -6.21 -13.89
CA GLY A 16 -10.76 -7.08 -13.46
C GLY A 16 -9.84 -7.51 -14.56
N ASP A 17 -10.29 -7.43 -15.82
CA ASP A 17 -9.47 -7.84 -16.93
C ASP A 17 -8.66 -6.70 -17.51
N THR A 18 -8.73 -5.53 -16.92
CA THR A 18 -7.96 -4.39 -17.42
C THR A 18 -6.68 -4.26 -16.61
N ASP A 19 -5.74 -3.48 -17.13
CA ASP A 19 -4.52 -3.18 -16.39
C ASP A 19 -4.84 -2.45 -15.10
N PHE A 20 -5.79 -1.56 -15.16
CA PHE A 20 -6.22 -0.83 -13.97
C PHE A 20 -6.75 -1.81 -12.93
N GLY A 21 -7.59 -2.74 -13.35
CA GLY A 21 -8.16 -3.73 -12.45
C GLY A 21 -7.12 -4.64 -11.83
N TYR A 22 -6.12 -5.02 -12.64
CA TYR A 22 -5.03 -5.84 -12.11
C TYR A 22 -4.32 -5.10 -10.98
N THR A 23 -3.95 -3.85 -11.23
CA THR A 23 -3.26 -3.07 -10.21
C THR A 23 -4.14 -2.89 -8.98
N LEU A 24 -5.40 -2.58 -9.22
CA LEU A 24 -6.32 -2.38 -8.11
C LEU A 24 -6.42 -3.63 -7.25
N SER A 25 -6.40 -4.80 -7.86
CA SER A 25 -6.50 -6.05 -7.11
C SER A 25 -5.32 -6.23 -6.16
N LEU A 26 -4.18 -5.65 -6.49
CA LEU A 26 -3.00 -5.78 -5.64
C LEU A 26 -2.98 -4.78 -4.50
N ILE A 27 -3.59 -3.64 -4.69
CA ILE A 27 -3.48 -2.57 -3.69
C ILE A 27 -4.79 -2.23 -3.00
N SER A 28 -5.90 -2.80 -3.45
CA SER A 28 -7.16 -2.49 -2.79
C SER A 28 -7.21 -3.18 -1.44
N GLY A 29 -8.03 -2.67 -0.60
CA GLY A 29 -8.06 -3.14 0.76
C GLY A 29 -7.69 -1.98 1.63
N LYS A 30 -8.18 -2.01 2.82
CA LYS A 30 -8.07 -0.84 3.67
C LYS A 30 -6.65 -0.51 4.07
N TYR A 31 -5.80 -1.51 4.18
CA TYR A 31 -4.51 -1.29 4.81
C TYR A 31 -3.28 -1.48 3.93
N LYS A 32 -3.45 -2.07 2.75
CA LYS A 32 -2.28 -2.42 1.93
C LYS A 32 -1.44 -1.22 1.52
N LEU A 33 -2.10 -0.20 0.99
CA LEU A 33 -1.35 0.98 0.55
C LEU A 33 -0.71 1.70 1.72
N VAL A 34 -1.37 1.69 2.87
CA VAL A 34 -0.82 2.36 4.04
C VAL A 34 0.45 1.65 4.50
N ILE A 35 0.45 0.32 4.48
CA ILE A 35 1.64 -0.42 4.85
C ILE A 35 2.77 -0.11 3.88
N MET A 36 2.47 -0.07 2.58
CA MET A 36 3.49 0.24 1.60
C MET A 36 4.03 1.65 1.81
N TYR A 37 3.15 2.58 2.14
CA TYR A 37 3.57 3.95 2.41
C TYR A 37 4.58 4.00 3.56
N TRP A 38 4.30 3.29 4.65
CA TRP A 38 5.21 3.30 5.78
C TRP A 38 6.54 2.64 5.43
N LEU A 39 6.51 1.55 4.69
CA LEU A 39 7.74 0.87 4.30
C LEU A 39 8.55 1.69 3.30
N ALA A 40 7.90 2.52 2.52
CA ALA A 40 8.60 3.37 1.57
C ALA A 40 9.17 4.62 2.20
N ASN A 41 8.46 5.18 3.16
CA ASN A 41 8.83 6.49 3.69
C ASN A 41 9.40 6.51 5.09
N HIS A 42 8.96 5.62 5.94
CA HIS A 42 9.37 5.70 7.34
C HIS A 42 10.69 4.95 7.56
N LYS A 43 10.69 3.68 7.29
CA LYS A 43 11.88 2.86 7.44
C LYS A 43 11.85 1.81 6.37
N GLU A 44 13.00 1.61 5.76
CA GLU A 44 13.10 0.63 4.69
C GLU A 44 12.80 -0.78 5.22
N VAL A 45 13.16 -1.06 6.44
CA VAL A 45 12.93 -2.36 7.05
C VAL A 45 12.18 -2.13 8.36
N MET A 46 11.07 -2.80 8.56
CA MET A 46 10.29 -2.64 9.77
C MET A 46 9.92 -3.99 10.35
N ARG A 47 9.86 -4.05 11.66
CA ARG A 47 9.39 -5.24 12.33
C ARG A 47 7.88 -5.17 12.47
N TYR A 48 7.28 -6.32 12.73
CA TYR A 48 5.84 -6.40 12.89
C TYR A 48 5.32 -5.37 13.90
N SER A 49 5.97 -5.27 15.05
CA SER A 49 5.50 -4.36 16.09
C SER A 49 5.57 -2.91 15.65
N GLU A 50 6.57 -2.58 14.84
CA GLU A 50 6.70 -1.21 14.35
C GLU A 50 5.58 -0.91 13.35
N ILE A 51 5.29 -1.86 12.47
CA ILE A 51 4.22 -1.67 11.51
C ILE A 51 2.90 -1.51 12.25
N LYS A 52 2.67 -2.36 13.25
CA LYS A 52 1.43 -2.29 14.00
C LYS A 52 1.26 -0.95 14.68
N ARG A 53 2.34 -0.43 15.23
CA ARG A 53 2.29 0.85 15.90
C ARG A 53 1.97 1.99 14.92
N CYS A 54 2.56 1.93 13.73
CA CYS A 54 2.30 2.93 12.72
C CYS A 54 0.89 2.85 12.16
N MET A 55 0.32 1.66 12.15
CA MET A 55 -1.02 1.49 11.60
C MET A 55 -2.12 1.93 12.57
N GLY A 56 -1.80 2.02 13.82
CA GLY A 56 -2.77 2.47 14.81
C GLY A 56 -3.74 1.38 15.21
N ASN A 57 -5.01 1.59 14.93
CA ASN A 57 -6.02 0.69 15.39
C ASN A 57 -6.29 -0.50 14.50
N ILE A 58 -5.35 -1.32 14.28
CA ILE A 58 -5.54 -2.50 13.47
C ILE A 58 -5.36 -3.71 14.38
N SER A 59 -6.18 -4.73 14.23
CA SER A 59 -6.05 -5.91 15.08
C SER A 59 -4.90 -6.77 14.59
N HIS A 60 -4.38 -7.61 15.47
CA HIS A 60 -3.32 -8.54 15.07
C HIS A 60 -3.79 -9.47 13.96
N LYS A 61 -5.03 -9.91 14.04
CA LYS A 61 -5.56 -10.81 13.04
C LYS A 61 -5.57 -10.15 11.66
N THR A 62 -6.05 -8.92 11.60
CA THR A 62 -6.14 -8.20 10.34
C THR A 62 -4.75 -7.88 9.78
N LEU A 63 -3.86 -7.40 10.64
CA LEU A 63 -2.52 -7.06 10.18
C LEU A 63 -1.79 -8.29 9.68
N SER A 64 -1.86 -9.38 10.41
CA SER A 64 -1.20 -10.61 10.00
C SER A 64 -1.74 -11.11 8.66
N ALA A 65 -3.06 -11.07 8.50
CA ALA A 65 -3.66 -11.51 7.25
C ALA A 65 -3.25 -10.61 6.10
N THR A 66 -3.21 -9.31 6.33
CA THR A 66 -2.84 -8.36 5.29
C THR A 66 -1.38 -8.55 4.87
N LEU A 67 -0.50 -8.73 5.84
CA LEU A 67 0.91 -8.94 5.53
C LEU A 67 1.13 -10.24 4.76
N LYS A 68 0.40 -11.29 5.12
CA LYS A 68 0.52 -12.54 4.39
C LYS A 68 0.04 -12.40 2.96
N GLU A 69 -1.02 -11.68 2.77
CA GLU A 69 -1.55 -11.46 1.44
C GLU A 69 -0.57 -10.65 0.59
N MET A 70 0.03 -9.62 1.17
CA MET A 70 1.00 -8.81 0.44
C MET A 70 2.26 -9.60 0.12
N GLU A 71 2.64 -10.50 1.01
CA GLU A 71 3.79 -11.35 0.77
C GLU A 71 3.47 -12.33 -0.36
N ALA A 72 2.28 -12.89 -0.37
CA ALA A 72 1.87 -13.81 -1.43
C ALA A 72 1.83 -13.11 -2.78
N ASP A 73 1.47 -11.83 -2.79
CA ASP A 73 1.46 -11.05 -4.01
C ASP A 73 2.85 -10.53 -4.37
N ARG A 74 3.82 -10.87 -3.54
CA ARG A 74 5.22 -10.49 -3.76
C ARG A 74 5.45 -8.99 -3.74
N LEU A 75 4.68 -8.28 -2.96
CA LEU A 75 4.88 -6.84 -2.81
C LEU A 75 5.83 -6.55 -1.66
N ILE A 76 5.88 -7.44 -0.68
CA ILE A 76 6.80 -7.29 0.45
C ILE A 76 7.57 -8.59 0.66
N VAL A 77 8.69 -8.45 1.34
CA VAL A 77 9.53 -9.58 1.68
C VAL A 77 9.53 -9.72 3.19
N ARG A 78 9.37 -10.94 3.65
CA ARG A 78 9.43 -11.23 5.07
C ARG A 78 10.71 -12.00 5.32
N LYS A 79 11.54 -11.50 6.21
CA LYS A 79 12.79 -12.16 6.53
C LYS A 79 12.81 -12.53 7.99
N GLU A 80 12.99 -13.79 8.26
CA GLU A 80 13.00 -14.30 9.62
C GLU A 80 14.40 -14.62 10.04
N TYR A 81 14.80 -14.22 11.23
CA TYR A 81 16.12 -14.48 11.76
C TYR A 81 16.01 -15.51 12.87
N PRO A 82 16.79 -16.57 12.80
CA PRO A 82 16.74 -17.63 13.82
C PRO A 82 17.48 -17.18 15.07
N GLN A 83 16.83 -16.53 15.93
CA GLN A 83 17.43 -16.12 17.19
C GLN A 83 16.35 -16.15 18.26
N ILE A 84 16.72 -15.87 19.49
CA ILE A 84 15.80 -15.89 20.62
C ILE A 84 15.80 -14.54 21.29
N PRO A 85 14.70 -13.85 21.27
CA PRO A 85 13.43 -14.21 20.62
C PRO A 85 13.55 -14.06 19.10
N PRO A 86 12.72 -14.71 18.36
CA PRO A 86 12.83 -14.65 16.90
C PRO A 86 12.60 -13.24 16.39
N LYS A 87 13.27 -12.91 15.32
CA LYS A 87 13.17 -11.60 14.73
C LYS A 87 12.64 -11.73 13.32
N VAL A 88 11.62 -10.97 13.00
CA VAL A 88 11.04 -10.97 11.67
C VAL A 88 11.03 -9.55 11.14
N GLU A 89 11.54 -9.35 9.95
CA GLU A 89 11.58 -8.05 9.33
C GLU A 89 10.82 -8.05 8.03
N TYR A 90 10.17 -6.94 7.73
CA TYR A 90 9.43 -6.76 6.49
C TYR A 90 10.01 -5.59 5.71
N SER A 91 10.07 -5.73 4.41
CA SER A 91 10.54 -4.65 3.53
C SER A 91 9.83 -4.77 2.20
N LEU A 92 9.89 -3.73 1.39
CA LEU A 92 9.30 -3.81 0.06
C LEU A 92 10.19 -4.67 -0.84
N SER A 93 9.55 -5.51 -1.64
CA SER A 93 10.28 -6.27 -2.63
C SER A 93 10.60 -5.34 -3.81
N GLU A 94 11.35 -5.83 -4.78
CA GLU A 94 11.58 -5.02 -5.98
C GLU A 94 10.26 -4.70 -6.67
N ARG A 95 9.35 -5.66 -6.68
CA ARG A 95 8.03 -5.46 -7.25
C ARG A 95 7.28 -4.39 -6.48
N GLY A 96 7.35 -4.44 -5.15
CA GLY A 96 6.71 -3.43 -4.31
C GLY A 96 7.32 -2.06 -4.53
N LYS A 97 8.64 -2.00 -4.69
CA LYS A 97 9.29 -0.73 -4.92
C LYS A 97 8.85 -0.11 -6.24
N SER A 98 8.51 -0.94 -7.21
CA SER A 98 8.07 -0.43 -8.49
C SER A 98 6.71 0.29 -8.39
N LEU A 99 5.98 0.08 -7.30
CA LEU A 99 4.73 0.78 -7.08
C LEU A 99 4.92 2.11 -6.35
N VAL A 100 6.11 2.39 -5.88
CA VAL A 100 6.36 3.64 -5.14
C VAL A 100 5.99 4.88 -5.97
N PRO A 101 6.25 4.94 -7.28
CA PRO A 101 5.83 6.10 -8.05
C PRO A 101 4.32 6.35 -8.00
N VAL A 102 3.52 5.29 -7.86
CA VAL A 102 2.09 5.45 -7.72
C VAL A 102 1.76 6.11 -6.39
N LEU A 103 2.46 5.69 -5.33
CA LEU A 103 2.26 6.29 -4.01
C LEU A 103 2.68 7.75 -4.02
N VAL A 104 3.77 8.06 -4.69
CA VAL A 104 4.24 9.43 -4.79
C VAL A 104 3.22 10.29 -5.51
N ALA A 105 2.62 9.75 -6.59
CA ALA A 105 1.62 10.48 -7.31
C ALA A 105 0.40 10.75 -6.44
N MET A 106 0.03 9.79 -5.60
CA MET A 106 -1.08 10.00 -4.68
C MET A 106 -0.77 11.09 -3.67
N CYS A 107 0.45 11.10 -3.16
CA CYS A 107 0.85 12.13 -2.22
C CYS A 107 0.83 13.50 -2.86
N LYS A 108 1.32 13.57 -4.09
CA LYS A 108 1.38 14.82 -4.79
C LYS A 108 -0.02 15.36 -5.05
N TRP A 109 -0.90 14.51 -5.53
CA TRP A 109 -2.25 14.93 -5.80
C TRP A 109 -2.92 15.44 -4.52
N GLY A 110 -2.74 14.69 -3.43
CA GLY A 110 -3.31 15.08 -2.15
C GLY A 110 -2.79 16.42 -1.68
N GLY A 111 -1.49 16.61 -1.80
CA GLY A 111 -0.88 17.86 -1.37
C GLY A 111 -1.35 19.06 -2.18
N GLU A 112 -1.64 18.83 -3.46
CA GLU A 112 -2.08 19.92 -4.31
C GLU A 112 -3.55 20.27 -4.10
N HIS A 113 -4.35 19.35 -3.60
CA HIS A 113 -5.78 19.55 -3.53
C HIS A 113 -6.35 19.68 -2.12
N ARG A 114 -5.66 19.15 -1.14
CA ARG A 114 -6.18 19.15 0.20
C ARG A 114 -6.35 20.55 0.77
N ASP A 115 -5.39 21.39 0.47
CA ASP A 115 -5.43 22.71 0.99
C ASP A 115 -6.56 23.52 0.51
N CYS A 116 -7.03 23.24 -0.64
CA CYS A 116 -8.06 24.02 -1.21
C CYS A 116 -9.32 23.96 -0.43
N ILE A 117 -9.62 22.81 0.05
CA ILE A 117 -10.81 22.67 0.68
C ILE A 117 -10.75 22.59 2.06
N LEU A 118 -9.77 22.18 2.45
CA LEU A 118 -9.63 21.78 3.57
C LEU A 118 -9.78 22.35 4.73
N TYR A 119 -9.17 23.13 4.94
CA TYR A 119 -9.23 23.65 6.06
C TYR A 119 -10.53 23.83 6.49
N THR A 120 -11.42 23.93 5.66
CA THR A 120 -12.68 24.07 5.95
C THR A 120 -13.25 22.91 6.51
N SER A 121 -13.01 21.93 6.03
CA SER A 121 -13.57 20.81 6.47
C SER A 121 -12.86 20.15 7.41
N LEU A 122 -12.16 20.35 7.73
CA LEU A 122 -11.53 19.71 8.44
C LEU A 122 -11.62 18.71 8.99
N SER A 123 -11.68 18.45 9.09
CA SER A 123 -11.70 17.62 9.38
C SER A 123 -11.72 16.67 9.45
N PRO A 124 -11.74 16.42 9.57
CA PRO A 124 -11.62 15.52 9.66
C PRO A 124 -11.78 14.38 9.33
N ARG A 125 -11.69 14.10 9.00
CA ARG A 125 -11.79 13.08 8.64
C ARG A 125 -11.37 12.26 9.25
N ASP A 126 -11.40 12.23 9.84
CA ASP A 126 -11.03 11.56 10.28
C ASP A 126 -11.15 10.98 10.40
#